data_965609d2df917d3c72a99dc74ffd6307
#
_entry.id   965609d2df917d3c72a99dc74ffd6307
#
_cell.length_a   1.000
_cell.length_b   1.000
_cell.length_c   1.000
_cell.angle_alpha   90.00
_cell.angle_beta   90.00
_cell.angle_gamma   90.00
#
_symmetry.space_group_name_H-M   'P 1'
#
loop_
_entity.id
_entity.type
_entity.pdbx_description
1 polymer ?
#
loop_
_entity_poly.entity_id
_entity_poly.type
_entity_poly.pdbx_seq_one_letter_code
_entity_poly.pdbx_strand_id
1 'polypeptide(L)'
;MKLICIFYTMCGELWFQNVTSMYLRKKTTFDQPFNMKKIIAFLLLLTAMISCNKKAKDINQDEGVVVSDFIQSFNVVELPVQFKAEYFDKKESDSSYIKPAVVSKFIPDSIFKNELGKLKDVKFYRKGRFTAEETEEIYLFLTAQKKEKRFAYILCFDKNEIFKTGMLLSEKSMNPTITYEGTLDKRLTIAKLKNSNIGTGKAYYNKSVYVYNTEGVFTLILTESNEPVVETEVYNPIDTLPMTGPLSGNYVQDKKNFISVRDGGKPGKLLFFINVDKYGKSCTGSLRGDMSQVKPKVFQYNKADDHCVLEFTFSSSGLKVKELEACGNHRSVRCSFDGSFSKQKKKSKK
;
A
#
# COMPACT_ATOMS: atom_id res chain seq x y z
N MET A 1 -9.92 -13.87 -28.30
CA MET A 1 -10.65 -14.48 -27.17
C MET A 1 -11.79 -13.63 -26.60
N LYS A 2 -11.82 -12.30 -26.82
CA LYS A 2 -12.93 -11.42 -26.39
C LYS A 2 -14.22 -11.54 -27.24
N LEU A 3 -14.17 -12.04 -28.45
CA LEU A 3 -15.36 -12.21 -29.30
C LEU A 3 -16.25 -13.40 -28.93
N ILE A 4 -15.73 -14.41 -28.25
CA ILE A 4 -16.49 -15.62 -27.89
C ILE A 4 -17.36 -15.39 -26.64
N CYS A 5 -16.97 -14.52 -25.72
CA CYS A 5 -17.79 -14.19 -24.53
C CYS A 5 -19.03 -13.35 -24.85
N ILE A 6 -18.97 -12.47 -25.85
CA ILE A 6 -20.12 -11.61 -26.26
C ILE A 6 -21.22 -12.45 -26.91
N PHE A 7 -20.87 -13.52 -27.62
CA PHE A 7 -21.85 -14.45 -28.19
C PHE A 7 -22.61 -15.27 -27.15
N TYR A 8 -22.02 -15.47 -25.96
CA TYR A 8 -22.64 -16.30 -24.90
C TYR A 8 -23.75 -15.59 -24.14
N THR A 9 -23.62 -14.28 -23.88
CA THR A 9 -24.67 -13.49 -23.20
C THR A 9 -25.88 -13.24 -24.12
N MET A 10 -25.68 -13.02 -25.40
CA MET A 10 -26.80 -12.81 -26.32
C MET A 10 -27.55 -14.10 -26.70
N CYS A 11 -26.90 -15.27 -26.65
CA CYS A 11 -27.55 -16.55 -26.92
C CYS A 11 -28.40 -17.06 -25.74
N GLY A 12 -28.04 -16.68 -24.48
CA GLY A 12 -28.79 -17.10 -23.28
C GLY A 12 -30.19 -16.46 -23.19
N GLU A 13 -30.30 -15.17 -23.47
CA GLU A 13 -31.58 -14.47 -23.38
C GLU A 13 -32.55 -14.85 -24.52
N LEU A 14 -32.05 -15.04 -25.74
CA LEU A 14 -32.87 -15.50 -26.88
C LEU A 14 -33.35 -16.96 -26.70
N TRP A 15 -32.61 -17.77 -25.96
CA TRP A 15 -33.01 -19.17 -25.68
C TRP A 15 -34.11 -19.25 -24.65
N PHE A 16 -34.08 -18.39 -23.61
CA PHE A 16 -35.10 -18.35 -22.55
C PHE A 16 -36.46 -17.84 -23.08
N GLN A 17 -36.46 -16.87 -23.97
CA GLN A 17 -37.71 -16.37 -24.59
C GLN A 17 -38.33 -17.38 -25.57
N ASN A 18 -37.53 -18.18 -26.27
CA ASN A 18 -38.04 -19.19 -27.20
C ASN A 18 -38.59 -20.45 -26.48
N VAL A 19 -37.99 -20.82 -25.33
CA VAL A 19 -38.45 -21.98 -24.55
C VAL A 19 -39.76 -21.68 -23.84
N THR A 20 -39.97 -20.48 -23.31
CA THR A 20 -41.26 -20.07 -22.69
C THR A 20 -42.38 -19.92 -23.72
N SER A 21 -42.10 -19.46 -24.93
CA SER A 21 -43.07 -19.39 -26.03
C SER A 21 -43.47 -20.79 -26.55
N MET A 22 -42.58 -21.77 -26.49
CA MET A 22 -42.85 -23.15 -26.93
C MET A 22 -43.67 -23.97 -25.91
N TYR A 23 -43.57 -23.63 -24.63
CA TYR A 23 -44.32 -24.34 -23.56
C TYR A 23 -45.82 -23.96 -23.51
N LEU A 24 -46.19 -22.80 -23.99
CA LEU A 24 -47.57 -22.31 -23.98
C LEU A 24 -48.39 -22.69 -25.23
N ARG A 25 -47.78 -23.34 -26.24
CA ARG A 25 -48.44 -23.62 -27.52
C ARG A 25 -48.73 -25.10 -27.85
N LYS A 26 -48.48 -26.07 -26.95
CA LYS A 26 -48.77 -27.49 -27.22
C LYS A 26 -49.41 -28.19 -26.05
N LYS A 27 -50.71 -27.98 -25.95
CA LYS A 27 -51.62 -28.91 -25.36
C LYS A 27 -52.41 -29.56 -26.52
N THR A 28 -51.80 -30.51 -27.22
CA THR A 28 -52.53 -31.59 -27.98
C THR A 28 -51.49 -32.55 -28.60
N THR A 29 -51.81 -33.86 -28.41
CA THR A 29 -51.29 -35.06 -29.08
C THR A 29 -49.85 -35.50 -28.74
N PHE A 30 -49.86 -36.39 -27.78
CA PHE A 30 -48.82 -37.35 -27.44
C PHE A 30 -48.88 -38.48 -28.50
N ASP A 31 -47.92 -38.53 -29.43
CA ASP A 31 -47.47 -39.74 -30.14
C ASP A 31 -46.33 -39.34 -31.13
N GLN A 32 -45.12 -39.27 -30.61
CA GLN A 32 -43.93 -39.35 -31.44
C GLN A 32 -42.90 -40.23 -30.72
N PRO A 33 -42.28 -41.18 -31.38
CA PRO A 33 -41.26 -42.03 -30.75
C PRO A 33 -40.07 -41.21 -30.30
N PHE A 34 -39.81 -41.30 -29.01
CA PHE A 34 -38.73 -40.59 -28.33
C PHE A 34 -37.36 -41.00 -28.91
N ASN A 35 -36.73 -40.13 -29.66
CA ASN A 35 -35.51 -40.42 -30.39
C ASN A 35 -34.30 -40.39 -29.44
N MET A 36 -34.04 -41.53 -28.78
CA MET A 36 -32.95 -41.74 -27.80
C MET A 36 -31.57 -41.26 -28.32
N LYS A 37 -31.33 -41.32 -29.64
CA LYS A 37 -30.09 -40.85 -30.25
C LYS A 37 -29.89 -39.33 -30.10
N LYS A 38 -30.95 -38.52 -30.10
CA LYS A 38 -30.87 -37.06 -29.89
C LYS A 38 -30.60 -36.70 -28.45
N ILE A 39 -31.09 -37.50 -27.50
CA ILE A 39 -30.85 -37.27 -26.07
C ILE A 39 -29.42 -37.65 -25.72
N ILE A 40 -28.89 -38.74 -26.28
CA ILE A 40 -27.50 -39.18 -26.08
C ILE A 40 -26.55 -38.14 -26.68
N ALA A 41 -26.86 -37.58 -27.85
CA ALA A 41 -26.07 -36.49 -28.46
C ALA A 41 -26.10 -35.21 -27.61
N PHE A 42 -27.23 -34.85 -27.02
CA PHE A 42 -27.38 -33.68 -26.13
C PHE A 42 -26.66 -33.87 -24.78
N LEU A 43 -26.74 -35.09 -24.21
CA LEU A 43 -25.97 -35.44 -23.01
C LEU A 43 -24.45 -35.46 -23.24
N LEU A 44 -24.00 -35.96 -24.40
CA LEU A 44 -22.58 -35.89 -24.80
C LEU A 44 -22.09 -34.45 -25.06
N LEU A 45 -22.97 -33.57 -25.57
CA LEU A 45 -22.66 -32.14 -25.71
C LEU A 45 -22.58 -31.43 -24.34
N LEU A 46 -23.42 -31.79 -23.38
CA LEU A 46 -23.40 -31.25 -22.03
C LEU A 46 -22.13 -31.66 -21.25
N THR A 47 -21.66 -32.89 -21.45
CA THR A 47 -20.42 -33.37 -20.78
C THR A 47 -19.16 -32.72 -21.35
N ALA A 48 -19.16 -32.32 -22.62
CA ALA A 48 -18.03 -31.57 -23.23
C ALA A 48 -17.88 -30.15 -22.67
N MET A 49 -18.93 -29.57 -22.07
CA MET A 49 -18.89 -28.22 -21.48
C MET A 49 -18.31 -28.17 -20.06
N ILE A 50 -18.11 -29.30 -19.40
CA ILE A 50 -17.65 -29.37 -18.00
C ILE A 50 -16.13 -29.46 -17.89
N SER A 51 -15.38 -29.57 -19.00
CA SER A 51 -13.96 -29.83 -19.00
C SER A 51 -13.06 -28.60 -19.20
N CYS A 52 -13.40 -27.45 -18.61
CA CYS A 52 -12.47 -26.33 -18.51
C CYS A 52 -12.12 -25.99 -17.06
N ASN A 53 -11.72 -27.00 -16.27
CA ASN A 53 -10.93 -26.74 -15.06
C ASN A 53 -9.50 -26.40 -15.47
N LYS A 54 -9.23 -25.11 -15.78
CA LYS A 54 -7.85 -24.62 -15.79
C LYS A 54 -7.33 -24.83 -14.37
N LYS A 55 -6.48 -25.84 -14.16
CA LYS A 55 -5.68 -25.95 -12.92
C LYS A 55 -5.03 -24.59 -12.71
N ALA A 56 -5.29 -23.97 -11.56
CA ALA A 56 -4.63 -22.73 -11.19
C ALA A 56 -3.11 -22.95 -11.30
N LYS A 57 -2.46 -22.15 -12.13
CA LYS A 57 -1.03 -22.20 -12.36
C LYS A 57 -0.32 -21.94 -11.03
N ASP A 58 0.55 -22.86 -10.59
CA ASP A 58 1.32 -22.63 -9.36
C ASP A 58 2.40 -21.58 -9.62
N ILE A 59 2.13 -20.35 -9.19
CA ILE A 59 3.02 -19.20 -9.38
C ILE A 59 4.41 -19.38 -8.77
N ASN A 60 4.61 -20.37 -7.88
CA ASN A 60 5.89 -20.65 -7.25
C ASN A 60 6.81 -21.55 -8.08
N GLN A 61 6.31 -22.21 -9.12
CA GLN A 61 7.07 -23.15 -9.93
C GLN A 61 7.43 -22.63 -11.32
N ASP A 62 6.75 -21.57 -11.77
CA ASP A 62 6.87 -21.07 -13.14
C ASP A 62 7.81 -19.84 -13.21
N GLU A 63 8.95 -20.00 -13.87
CA GLU A 63 9.88 -18.90 -14.13
C GLU A 63 9.28 -17.80 -15.04
N GLY A 64 8.27 -18.14 -15.85
CA GLY A 64 7.56 -17.26 -16.78
C GLY A 64 6.36 -16.51 -16.19
N VAL A 65 6.20 -16.42 -14.86
CA VAL A 65 5.09 -15.69 -14.22
C VAL A 65 5.07 -14.23 -14.66
N VAL A 66 3.94 -13.79 -15.19
CA VAL A 66 3.66 -12.38 -15.54
C VAL A 66 2.82 -11.73 -14.44
N VAL A 67 2.74 -10.40 -14.45
CA VAL A 67 2.02 -9.62 -13.41
C VAL A 67 0.54 -10.03 -13.34
N SER A 68 -0.11 -10.31 -14.45
CA SER A 68 -1.49 -10.76 -14.49
C SER A 68 -1.70 -12.09 -13.75
N ASP A 69 -0.80 -13.07 -13.95
CA ASP A 69 -0.85 -14.35 -13.22
C ASP A 69 -0.68 -14.11 -11.71
N PHE A 70 0.24 -13.20 -11.34
CA PHE A 70 0.46 -12.82 -9.94
C PHE A 70 -0.80 -12.24 -9.31
N ILE A 71 -1.42 -11.23 -9.94
CA ILE A 71 -2.64 -10.59 -9.47
C ILE A 71 -3.81 -11.58 -9.41
N GLN A 72 -3.98 -12.41 -10.45
CA GLN A 72 -5.08 -13.38 -10.53
C GLN A 72 -4.92 -14.55 -9.53
N SER A 73 -3.72 -14.79 -9.03
CA SER A 73 -3.48 -15.80 -7.99
C SER A 73 -4.10 -15.46 -6.64
N PHE A 74 -4.49 -14.20 -6.41
CA PHE A 74 -5.18 -13.78 -5.20
C PHE A 74 -6.70 -14.00 -5.36
N ASN A 75 -7.33 -14.61 -4.37
CA ASN A 75 -8.78 -14.79 -4.35
C ASN A 75 -9.50 -13.44 -4.29
N VAL A 76 -10.61 -13.31 -4.99
CA VAL A 76 -11.46 -12.11 -4.90
C VAL A 76 -12.07 -12.03 -3.49
N VAL A 77 -12.08 -10.85 -2.91
CA VAL A 77 -12.66 -10.56 -1.60
C VAL A 77 -13.59 -9.35 -1.69
N GLU A 78 -14.57 -9.31 -0.79
CA GLU A 78 -15.48 -8.18 -0.65
C GLU A 78 -15.00 -7.21 0.44
N LEU A 79 -15.37 -5.94 0.31
CA LEU A 79 -15.12 -4.93 1.31
C LEU A 79 -16.21 -4.92 2.41
N PRO A 80 -15.88 -4.64 3.67
CA PRO A 80 -14.55 -4.22 4.15
C PRO A 80 -13.59 -5.39 4.37
N VAL A 81 -12.30 -5.20 4.07
CA VAL A 81 -11.23 -6.12 4.46
C VAL A 81 -10.56 -5.60 5.72
N GLN A 82 -10.43 -6.44 6.75
CA GLN A 82 -9.89 -6.07 8.05
C GLN A 82 -8.82 -7.05 8.52
N PHE A 83 -7.73 -6.50 9.08
CA PHE A 83 -6.67 -7.25 9.76
C PHE A 83 -6.59 -6.77 11.21
N LYS A 84 -7.27 -7.51 12.10
CA LYS A 84 -7.23 -7.30 13.56
C LYS A 84 -6.18 -8.18 14.20
N ALA A 85 -5.91 -7.98 15.48
CA ALA A 85 -4.92 -8.75 16.23
C ALA A 85 -5.18 -10.27 16.15
N GLU A 86 -6.44 -10.71 16.30
CA GLU A 86 -6.85 -12.12 16.25
C GLU A 86 -6.62 -12.78 14.88
N TYR A 87 -6.53 -11.97 13.83
CA TYR A 87 -6.20 -12.47 12.49
C TYR A 87 -4.84 -13.15 12.47
N PHE A 88 -3.87 -12.57 13.16
CA PHE A 88 -2.49 -13.05 13.19
C PHE A 88 -2.28 -14.28 14.09
N ASP A 89 -3.27 -14.70 14.86
CA ASP A 89 -3.20 -15.91 15.68
C ASP A 89 -3.52 -17.17 14.86
N LYS A 90 -4.16 -17.01 13.71
CA LYS A 90 -4.50 -18.10 12.80
C LYS A 90 -3.27 -18.59 12.06
N LYS A 91 -3.22 -19.92 11.83
CA LYS A 91 -2.19 -20.52 10.99
C LYS A 91 -2.41 -20.13 9.52
N GLU A 92 -1.34 -19.79 8.85
CA GLU A 92 -1.35 -19.53 7.40
C GLU A 92 -1.54 -20.84 6.61
N SER A 93 -2.26 -20.77 5.50
CA SER A 93 -2.44 -21.90 4.59
C SER A 93 -1.25 -22.00 3.65
N ASP A 94 -0.69 -23.21 3.50
CA ASP A 94 0.41 -23.47 2.57
C ASP A 94 0.01 -23.17 1.11
N SER A 95 -1.26 -23.33 0.74
CA SER A 95 -1.78 -23.01 -0.59
C SER A 95 -1.74 -21.52 -0.92
N SER A 96 -1.68 -20.64 0.09
CA SER A 96 -1.58 -19.20 -0.07
C SER A 96 -0.14 -18.66 -0.11
N TYR A 97 0.85 -19.51 0.11
CA TYR A 97 2.26 -19.13 0.15
C TYR A 97 2.77 -18.64 -1.22
N ILE A 98 3.59 -17.58 -1.18
CA ILE A 98 4.33 -17.05 -2.34
C ILE A 98 5.81 -16.95 -1.97
N LYS A 99 6.68 -17.41 -2.87
CA LYS A 99 8.12 -17.24 -2.72
C LYS A 99 8.52 -15.77 -2.72
N PRO A 100 9.46 -15.34 -1.85
CA PRO A 100 9.96 -13.95 -1.85
C PRO A 100 10.42 -13.47 -3.24
N ALA A 101 11.10 -14.32 -4.00
CA ALA A 101 11.56 -13.97 -5.35
C ALA A 101 10.41 -13.62 -6.31
N VAL A 102 9.25 -14.26 -6.18
CA VAL A 102 8.04 -13.91 -6.98
C VAL A 102 7.48 -12.57 -6.53
N VAL A 103 7.43 -12.30 -5.23
CA VAL A 103 6.96 -11.02 -4.70
C VAL A 103 7.87 -9.89 -5.18
N SER A 104 9.20 -10.01 -5.01
CA SER A 104 10.19 -8.99 -5.44
C SER A 104 10.21 -8.74 -6.95
N LYS A 105 9.69 -9.66 -7.77
CA LYS A 105 9.55 -9.45 -9.21
C LYS A 105 8.54 -8.36 -9.55
N PHE A 106 7.47 -8.22 -8.75
CA PHE A 106 6.34 -7.35 -9.04
C PHE A 106 6.18 -6.20 -8.03
N ILE A 107 6.73 -6.34 -6.83
CA ILE A 107 6.64 -5.38 -5.74
C ILE A 107 8.05 -4.93 -5.35
N PRO A 108 8.34 -3.63 -5.35
CA PRO A 108 9.63 -3.13 -4.87
C PRO A 108 9.92 -3.54 -3.43
N ASP A 109 11.11 -4.04 -3.16
CA ASP A 109 11.53 -4.47 -1.81
C ASP A 109 11.49 -3.31 -0.79
N SER A 110 11.53 -2.07 -1.26
CA SER A 110 11.41 -0.85 -0.45
C SER A 110 10.12 -0.81 0.38
N ILE A 111 9.03 -1.39 -0.13
CA ILE A 111 7.73 -1.48 0.57
C ILE A 111 7.85 -2.25 1.89
N PHE A 112 8.74 -3.23 1.94
CA PHE A 112 8.90 -4.16 3.07
C PHE A 112 10.11 -3.82 3.95
N LYS A 113 10.97 -2.90 3.50
CA LYS A 113 12.32 -2.69 4.05
C LYS A 113 12.32 -2.29 5.53
N ASN A 114 11.36 -1.45 5.95
CA ASN A 114 11.31 -0.93 7.31
C ASN A 114 11.02 -2.04 8.33
N GLU A 115 10.08 -2.93 8.03
CA GLU A 115 9.59 -3.97 8.94
C GLU A 115 10.39 -5.27 8.79
N LEU A 116 10.73 -5.62 7.55
CA LEU A 116 11.30 -6.93 7.23
C LEU A 116 12.81 -6.88 6.95
N GLY A 117 13.37 -5.73 6.57
CA GLY A 117 14.76 -5.64 6.13
C GLY A 117 15.02 -6.52 4.89
N LYS A 118 16.02 -7.41 4.95
CA LYS A 118 16.27 -8.38 3.87
C LYS A 118 15.16 -9.44 3.81
N LEU A 119 14.68 -9.78 2.60
CA LEU A 119 13.55 -10.69 2.39
C LEU A 119 13.91 -12.17 2.38
N LYS A 120 15.18 -12.54 2.56
CA LYS A 120 15.68 -13.91 2.43
C LYS A 120 14.89 -14.96 3.24
N ASP A 121 14.50 -14.62 4.48
CA ASP A 121 13.82 -15.55 5.39
C ASP A 121 12.36 -15.17 5.64
N VAL A 122 11.75 -14.42 4.71
CA VAL A 122 10.37 -13.98 4.80
C VAL A 122 9.47 -15.00 4.10
N LYS A 123 8.33 -15.31 4.71
CA LYS A 123 7.25 -16.07 4.08
C LYS A 123 6.11 -15.11 3.76
N PHE A 124 5.71 -15.05 2.50
CA PHE A 124 4.57 -14.26 2.06
C PHE A 124 3.36 -15.14 1.80
N TYR A 125 2.15 -14.60 2.06
CA TYR A 125 0.90 -15.31 1.87
C TYR A 125 -0.15 -14.39 1.26
N ARG A 126 -0.83 -14.86 0.21
CA ARG A 126 -1.95 -14.18 -0.45
C ARG A 126 -3.17 -14.15 0.47
N LYS A 127 -3.83 -13.02 0.56
CA LYS A 127 -5.03 -12.86 1.41
C LYS A 127 -6.27 -12.50 0.62
N GLY A 128 -6.13 -11.66 -0.37
CA GLY A 128 -7.26 -11.29 -1.19
C GLY A 128 -6.91 -10.23 -2.21
N ARG A 129 -7.80 -10.09 -3.18
CA ARG A 129 -7.80 -9.09 -4.23
C ARG A 129 -9.17 -8.44 -4.28
N PHE A 130 -9.17 -7.12 -4.32
CA PHE A 130 -10.35 -6.31 -4.60
C PHE A 130 -10.05 -5.39 -5.78
N THR A 131 -11.00 -5.25 -6.71
CA THR A 131 -10.90 -4.29 -7.83
C THR A 131 -11.99 -3.26 -7.66
N ALA A 132 -11.62 -1.98 -7.63
CA ALA A 132 -12.56 -0.88 -7.55
C ALA A 132 -13.35 -0.76 -8.88
N GLU A 133 -14.69 -0.65 -8.80
CA GLU A 133 -15.54 -0.67 -10.00
C GLU A 133 -15.39 0.59 -10.85
N GLU A 134 -15.27 1.77 -10.21
CA GLU A 134 -15.25 3.06 -10.91
C GLU A 134 -13.88 3.40 -11.49
N THR A 135 -12.82 3.12 -10.75
CA THR A 135 -11.46 3.58 -11.03
C THR A 135 -10.55 2.46 -11.54
N GLU A 136 -11.03 1.22 -11.45
CA GLU A 136 -10.35 0.00 -11.91
C GLU A 136 -9.00 -0.28 -11.21
N GLU A 137 -8.69 0.40 -10.08
CA GLU A 137 -7.54 0.04 -9.27
C GLU A 137 -7.71 -1.33 -8.62
N ILE A 138 -6.59 -2.05 -8.54
CA ILE A 138 -6.52 -3.39 -7.98
C ILE A 138 -5.78 -3.34 -6.65
N TYR A 139 -6.49 -3.67 -5.57
CA TYR A 139 -5.93 -3.76 -4.24
C TYR A 139 -5.61 -5.22 -3.91
N LEU A 140 -4.36 -5.51 -3.58
CA LEU A 140 -3.94 -6.82 -3.10
C LEU A 140 -3.63 -6.77 -1.62
N PHE A 141 -4.07 -7.78 -0.89
CA PHE A 141 -3.76 -7.98 0.52
C PHE A 141 -2.77 -9.13 0.66
N LEU A 142 -1.63 -8.82 1.26
CA LEU A 142 -0.51 -9.74 1.44
C LEU A 142 -0.12 -9.78 2.90
N THR A 143 0.07 -10.97 3.48
CA THR A 143 0.72 -11.07 4.78
C THR A 143 2.14 -11.55 4.63
N ALA A 144 2.99 -11.12 5.56
CA ALA A 144 4.38 -11.50 5.62
C ALA A 144 4.72 -12.00 7.03
N GLN A 145 5.47 -13.08 7.09
CA GLN A 145 5.98 -13.65 8.35
C GLN A 145 7.49 -13.74 8.30
N LYS A 146 8.15 -13.19 9.33
CA LYS A 146 9.59 -13.33 9.56
C LYS A 146 9.83 -13.68 11.02
N LYS A 147 10.24 -14.93 11.28
CA LYS A 147 10.28 -15.51 12.64
C LYS A 147 8.89 -15.40 13.29
N GLU A 148 8.79 -14.75 14.46
CA GLU A 148 7.53 -14.55 15.18
C GLU A 148 6.75 -13.29 14.73
N LYS A 149 7.40 -12.40 14.00
CA LYS A 149 6.77 -11.17 13.52
C LYS A 149 5.84 -11.46 12.35
N ARG A 150 4.65 -10.87 12.38
CA ARG A 150 3.63 -11.00 11.34
C ARG A 150 3.11 -9.64 10.94
N PHE A 151 2.98 -9.40 9.64
CA PHE A 151 2.61 -8.12 9.04
C PHE A 151 1.55 -8.34 7.99
N ALA A 152 0.65 -7.39 7.81
CA ALA A 152 -0.29 -7.33 6.70
C ALA A 152 -0.04 -6.06 5.90
N TYR A 153 0.03 -6.19 4.58
CA TYR A 153 0.26 -5.10 3.64
C TYR A 153 -0.95 -4.95 2.72
N ILE A 154 -1.20 -3.72 2.30
CA ILE A 154 -2.05 -3.37 1.19
C ILE A 154 -1.17 -2.84 0.06
N LEU A 155 -1.40 -3.36 -1.14
CA LEU A 155 -0.66 -3.04 -2.35
C LEU A 155 -1.67 -2.55 -3.39
N CYS A 156 -1.32 -1.55 -4.18
CA CYS A 156 -2.19 -1.01 -5.21
C CYS A 156 -1.53 -1.09 -6.58
N PHE A 157 -2.27 -1.59 -7.56
CA PHE A 157 -1.94 -1.60 -8.98
C PHE A 157 -2.98 -0.77 -9.72
N ASP A 158 -2.59 -0.14 -10.82
CA ASP A 158 -3.54 0.52 -11.70
C ASP A 158 -4.27 -0.49 -12.61
N LYS A 159 -5.21 0.00 -13.41
CA LYS A 159 -5.98 -0.78 -14.38
C LYS A 159 -5.14 -1.50 -15.44
N ASN A 160 -3.91 -1.07 -15.66
CA ASN A 160 -2.96 -1.69 -16.58
C ASN A 160 -2.06 -2.71 -15.86
N GLU A 161 -2.41 -3.07 -14.63
CA GLU A 161 -1.65 -4.00 -13.78
C GLU A 161 -0.22 -3.50 -13.45
N ILE A 162 0.00 -2.17 -13.45
CA ILE A 162 1.27 -1.54 -13.07
C ILE A 162 1.22 -1.25 -11.58
N PHE A 163 2.22 -1.74 -10.82
CA PHE A 163 2.36 -1.43 -9.40
C PHE A 163 2.51 0.08 -9.18
N LYS A 164 1.71 0.64 -8.29
CA LYS A 164 1.72 2.06 -7.95
C LYS A 164 2.30 2.30 -6.56
N THR A 165 1.75 1.67 -5.55
CA THR A 165 2.13 1.90 -4.16
C THR A 165 1.75 0.74 -3.26
N GLY A 166 2.33 0.72 -2.07
CA GLY A 166 1.98 -0.24 -1.02
C GLY A 166 2.36 0.29 0.35
N MET A 167 1.70 -0.20 1.39
CA MET A 167 2.01 0.17 2.76
C MET A 167 1.69 -0.95 3.75
N LEU A 168 2.34 -0.89 4.90
CA LEU A 168 1.94 -1.70 6.06
C LEU A 168 0.53 -1.30 6.49
N LEU A 169 -0.39 -2.26 6.50
CA LEU A 169 -1.78 -2.07 6.91
C LEU A 169 -1.96 -2.37 8.40
N SER A 170 -1.41 -3.50 8.85
CA SER A 170 -1.49 -3.95 10.25
C SER A 170 -0.32 -4.88 10.58
N GLU A 171 -0.08 -5.11 11.87
CA GLU A 171 0.95 -6.02 12.35
C GLU A 171 0.53 -6.73 13.65
N LYS A 172 1.17 -7.88 13.94
CA LYS A 172 1.07 -8.51 15.25
C LYS A 172 2.02 -7.81 16.21
N SER A 173 1.46 -7.19 17.26
CA SER A 173 2.29 -6.61 18.31
C SER A 173 3.01 -7.70 19.11
N MET A 174 4.28 -7.45 19.44
CA MET A 174 5.02 -8.26 20.42
C MET A 174 4.72 -7.83 21.87
N ASN A 175 4.10 -6.66 22.03
CA ASN A 175 3.66 -6.16 23.34
C ASN A 175 2.15 -6.47 23.52
N PRO A 176 1.75 -7.28 24.52
CA PRO A 176 0.35 -7.67 24.71
C PRO A 176 -0.58 -6.50 25.05
N THR A 177 -0.02 -5.36 25.49
CA THR A 177 -0.82 -4.16 25.80
C THR A 177 -1.09 -3.29 24.56
N ILE A 178 -0.52 -3.64 23.41
CA ILE A 178 -0.69 -2.89 22.16
C ILE A 178 -1.32 -3.80 21.11
N THR A 179 -2.35 -3.31 20.44
CA THR A 179 -2.94 -3.95 19.27
C THR A 179 -2.94 -3.02 18.08
N TYR A 180 -2.77 -3.61 16.89
CA TYR A 180 -2.86 -2.89 15.63
C TYR A 180 -4.00 -3.47 14.80
N GLU A 181 -4.76 -2.59 14.18
CA GLU A 181 -5.82 -2.95 13.24
C GLU A 181 -5.64 -2.15 11.95
N GLY A 182 -5.93 -2.79 10.83
CA GLY A 182 -5.93 -2.17 9.53
C GLY A 182 -7.16 -2.56 8.74
N THR A 183 -7.79 -1.61 8.08
CA THR A 183 -9.04 -1.82 7.34
C THR A 183 -9.00 -1.07 6.03
N LEU A 184 -9.45 -1.70 4.93
CA LEU A 184 -9.93 -1.02 3.74
C LEU A 184 -11.47 -1.10 3.76
N ASP A 185 -12.14 0.03 3.82
CA ASP A 185 -13.61 0.09 3.89
C ASP A 185 -14.26 0.17 2.48
N LYS A 186 -15.60 0.15 2.44
CA LYS A 186 -16.38 0.22 1.19
C LYS A 186 -16.21 1.54 0.42
N ARG A 187 -15.68 2.59 1.06
CA ARG A 187 -15.38 3.90 0.44
C ARG A 187 -13.92 4.00 -0.01
N LEU A 188 -13.21 2.88 -0.06
CA LEU A 188 -11.79 2.79 -0.36
C LEU A 188 -10.90 3.62 0.59
N THR A 189 -11.39 3.79 1.84
CA THR A 189 -10.65 4.48 2.89
C THR A 189 -9.84 3.46 3.69
N ILE A 190 -8.55 3.71 3.83
CA ILE A 190 -7.66 2.87 4.62
C ILE A 190 -7.56 3.48 6.01
N ALA A 191 -8.02 2.75 7.03
CA ALA A 191 -7.87 3.13 8.42
C ALA A 191 -6.84 2.22 9.11
N LYS A 192 -5.86 2.82 9.77
CA LYS A 192 -4.91 2.14 10.66
C LYS A 192 -5.16 2.59 12.07
N LEU A 193 -5.36 1.66 12.97
CA LEU A 193 -5.64 1.92 14.38
C LEU A 193 -4.59 1.21 15.24
N LYS A 194 -3.94 1.94 16.13
CA LYS A 194 -3.12 1.43 17.21
C LYS A 194 -3.87 1.66 18.50
N ASN A 195 -4.18 0.60 19.23
CA ASN A 195 -4.72 0.69 20.60
C ASN A 195 -3.62 0.33 21.59
N SER A 196 -3.54 1.05 22.69
CA SER A 196 -2.63 0.76 23.79
C SER A 196 -3.36 0.83 25.13
N ASN A 197 -3.19 -0.22 25.94
CA ASN A 197 -3.74 -0.31 27.29
C ASN A 197 -2.58 -0.29 28.28
N ILE A 198 -2.14 0.89 28.67
CA ILE A 198 -0.99 1.08 29.56
C ILE A 198 -1.51 1.04 30.99
N GLY A 199 -1.68 -0.15 31.58
CA GLY A 199 -1.73 -0.43 33.03
C GLY A 199 -2.52 0.49 34.00
N THR A 200 -2.99 1.63 33.52
CA THR A 200 -3.70 2.68 34.27
C THR A 200 -5.22 2.58 34.16
N GLY A 201 -5.74 1.53 33.52
CA GLY A 201 -7.17 1.40 33.18
C GLY A 201 -7.67 2.33 32.10
N LYS A 202 -6.81 3.16 31.49
CA LYS A 202 -7.14 4.02 30.35
C LYS A 202 -6.68 3.40 29.06
N ALA A 203 -7.61 3.21 28.13
CA ALA A 203 -7.30 2.82 26.76
C ALA A 203 -6.93 4.07 25.93
N TYR A 204 -5.79 4.02 25.27
CA TYR A 204 -5.36 5.03 24.32
C TYR A 204 -5.44 4.49 22.91
N TYR A 205 -5.73 5.36 21.96
CA TYR A 205 -5.70 5.01 20.54
C TYR A 205 -5.00 6.07 19.71
N ASN A 206 -4.47 5.63 18.58
CA ASN A 206 -3.98 6.48 17.50
C ASN A 206 -4.52 5.90 16.18
N LYS A 207 -5.32 6.70 15.48
CA LYS A 207 -5.94 6.34 14.20
C LYS A 207 -5.38 7.22 13.11
N SER A 208 -4.91 6.59 12.05
CA SER A 208 -4.47 7.26 10.82
C SER A 208 -5.33 6.79 9.65
N VAL A 209 -5.82 7.72 8.85
CA VAL A 209 -6.70 7.46 7.72
C VAL A 209 -6.04 7.92 6.43
N TYR A 210 -6.04 7.04 5.45
CA TYR A 210 -5.42 7.26 4.15
C TYR A 210 -6.42 7.02 3.03
N VAL A 211 -6.21 7.69 1.91
CA VAL A 211 -6.89 7.44 0.64
C VAL A 211 -5.86 7.29 -0.48
N TYR A 212 -6.19 6.49 -1.48
CA TYR A 212 -5.42 6.46 -2.71
C TYR A 212 -5.77 7.70 -3.53
N ASN A 213 -4.76 8.41 -4.05
CA ASN A 213 -4.95 9.66 -4.78
C ASN A 213 -4.60 9.53 -6.26
N THR A 214 -4.89 10.58 -7.03
CA THR A 214 -4.61 10.64 -8.48
C THR A 214 -3.11 10.59 -8.82
N GLU A 215 -2.23 10.81 -7.86
CA GLU A 215 -0.78 10.72 -8.02
C GLU A 215 -0.26 9.28 -7.86
N GLY A 216 -1.15 8.35 -7.55
CA GLY A 216 -0.82 6.94 -7.41
C GLY A 216 -0.20 6.57 -6.06
N VAL A 217 -0.49 7.32 -4.99
CA VAL A 217 0.04 7.08 -3.64
C VAL A 217 -1.06 7.08 -2.58
N PHE A 218 -0.80 6.39 -1.47
CA PHE A 218 -1.66 6.47 -0.28
C PHE A 218 -1.34 7.76 0.50
N THR A 219 -2.29 8.68 0.54
CA THR A 219 -2.16 9.99 1.21
C THR A 219 -2.85 9.98 2.56
N LEU A 220 -2.13 10.38 3.61
CA LEU A 220 -2.70 10.56 4.94
C LEU A 220 -3.64 11.77 4.94
N ILE A 221 -4.91 11.54 5.24
CA ILE A 221 -5.94 12.60 5.28
C ILE A 221 -6.39 12.97 6.68
N LEU A 222 -6.23 12.07 7.66
CA LEU A 222 -6.65 12.30 9.03
C LEU A 222 -5.76 11.55 10.01
N THR A 223 -5.40 12.21 11.11
CA THR A 223 -4.86 11.56 12.30
C THR A 223 -5.71 11.96 13.50
N GLU A 224 -6.13 10.97 14.29
CA GLU A 224 -6.92 11.14 15.50
C GLU A 224 -6.28 10.34 16.63
N SER A 225 -6.13 10.93 17.80
CA SER A 225 -5.54 10.26 18.98
C SER A 225 -6.10 10.84 20.27
N ASN A 226 -6.32 9.97 21.26
CA ASN A 226 -6.60 10.37 22.65
C ASN A 226 -5.39 10.18 23.56
N GLU A 227 -4.22 9.83 23.00
CA GLU A 227 -2.99 9.76 23.77
C GLU A 227 -2.68 11.14 24.38
N PRO A 228 -2.28 11.22 25.66
CA PRO A 228 -1.85 12.48 26.24
C PRO A 228 -0.68 13.02 25.40
N VAL A 229 -0.74 14.30 25.09
CA VAL A 229 0.33 14.99 24.37
C VAL A 229 1.54 15.04 25.30
N VAL A 230 2.33 13.98 25.32
CA VAL A 230 3.69 14.08 25.83
C VAL A 230 4.42 14.93 24.79
N GLU A 231 4.99 16.06 25.20
CA GLU A 231 5.94 16.81 24.36
C GLU A 231 7.20 15.97 24.20
N THR A 232 7.11 14.90 23.42
CA THR A 232 8.28 14.10 23.07
C THR A 232 9.14 14.95 22.16
N GLU A 233 10.39 15.10 22.53
CA GLU A 233 11.39 15.64 21.62
C GLU A 233 11.33 14.83 20.32
N VAL A 234 11.25 15.54 19.21
CA VAL A 234 11.20 14.89 17.89
C VAL A 234 12.49 14.12 17.69
N TYR A 235 12.40 12.80 17.56
CA TYR A 235 13.58 11.98 17.26
C TYR A 235 14.17 12.39 15.90
N ASN A 236 15.40 12.87 15.92
CA ASN A 236 16.15 13.24 14.74
C ASN A 236 17.12 12.10 14.36
N PRO A 237 16.82 11.30 13.31
CA PRO A 237 17.60 10.10 12.98
C PRO A 237 19.01 10.37 12.47
N ILE A 238 19.36 11.62 12.19
CA ILE A 238 20.70 12.01 11.73
C ILE A 238 21.42 12.95 12.70
N ASP A 239 20.88 13.14 13.90
CA ASP A 239 21.44 14.10 14.86
C ASP A 239 22.87 13.75 15.31
N THR A 240 23.14 12.45 15.45
CA THR A 240 24.47 11.94 15.87
C THR A 240 25.54 12.03 14.76
N LEU A 241 25.17 12.31 13.52
CA LEU A 241 26.11 12.41 12.42
C LEU A 241 26.90 13.73 12.49
N PRO A 242 28.19 13.74 12.11
CA PRO A 242 29.04 14.93 12.21
C PRO A 242 28.56 16.06 11.27
N MET A 243 28.77 17.28 11.71
CA MET A 243 28.50 18.52 10.97
C MET A 243 29.85 19.12 10.52
N THR A 244 30.43 18.65 9.43
CA THR A 244 31.77 19.02 8.97
C THR A 244 31.76 20.05 7.85
N GLY A 245 30.79 19.99 6.95
CA GLY A 245 30.69 20.89 5.80
C GLY A 245 30.07 22.26 6.13
N PRO A 246 30.26 23.26 5.27
CA PRO A 246 29.76 24.63 5.49
C PRO A 246 28.23 24.72 5.49
N LEU A 247 27.56 23.80 4.80
CA LEU A 247 26.11 23.72 4.73
C LEU A 247 25.53 22.76 5.78
N SER A 248 26.35 21.93 6.43
CA SER A 248 25.88 21.05 7.51
C SER A 248 25.47 21.84 8.74
N GLY A 249 24.43 21.43 9.40
CA GLY A 249 23.88 22.08 10.58
C GLY A 249 22.42 21.79 10.82
N ASN A 250 21.89 22.36 11.89
CA ASN A 250 20.48 22.36 12.18
C ASN A 250 19.89 23.73 11.80
N TYR A 251 18.80 23.70 11.06
CA TYR A 251 18.05 24.86 10.60
C TYR A 251 16.66 24.78 11.22
N VAL A 252 16.24 25.83 11.91
CA VAL A 252 15.03 25.79 12.75
C VAL A 252 14.11 26.97 12.50
N GLN A 253 12.81 26.74 12.62
CA GLN A 253 11.78 27.74 12.87
C GLN A 253 11.44 27.73 14.36
N ASP A 254 11.27 26.53 14.94
CA ASP A 254 11.03 26.27 16.35
C ASP A 254 11.48 24.85 16.74
N LYS A 255 11.13 24.36 17.95
CA LYS A 255 11.52 23.05 18.45
C LYS A 255 10.98 21.86 17.65
N LYS A 256 9.84 22.03 16.96
CA LYS A 256 9.13 20.97 16.22
C LYS A 256 9.24 21.16 14.70
N ASN A 257 9.59 22.35 14.26
CA ASN A 257 9.74 22.71 12.85
C ASN A 257 11.20 22.97 12.54
N PHE A 258 11.89 21.94 12.05
CA PHE A 258 13.33 22.03 11.82
C PHE A 258 13.79 21.13 10.68
N ILE A 259 14.98 21.44 10.18
CA ILE A 259 15.71 20.65 9.20
C ILE A 259 17.14 20.41 9.71
N SER A 260 17.52 19.17 9.79
CA SER A 260 18.91 18.79 10.01
C SER A 260 19.57 18.44 8.69
N VAL A 261 20.77 18.96 8.46
CA VAL A 261 21.58 18.70 7.27
C VAL A 261 22.93 18.16 7.68
N ARG A 262 23.36 17.09 7.04
CA ARG A 262 24.64 16.42 7.27
C ARG A 262 25.35 16.15 5.94
N ASP A 263 26.64 15.89 6.01
CA ASP A 263 27.42 15.57 4.81
C ASP A 263 27.01 14.21 4.24
N GLY A 264 26.85 14.12 2.92
CA GLY A 264 26.37 12.92 2.23
C GLY A 264 27.46 11.92 1.80
N GLY A 265 28.70 12.10 2.29
CA GLY A 265 29.84 11.22 2.01
C GLY A 265 30.37 11.28 0.57
N LYS A 266 29.75 12.07 -0.30
CA LYS A 266 30.20 12.34 -1.69
C LYS A 266 30.12 13.84 -1.99
N PRO A 267 31.01 14.42 -2.80
CA PRO A 267 30.89 15.79 -3.25
C PRO A 267 29.52 16.07 -3.91
N GLY A 268 28.93 17.20 -3.59
CA GLY A 268 27.61 17.58 -4.12
C GLY A 268 26.43 16.82 -3.56
N LYS A 269 26.59 15.95 -2.54
CA LYS A 269 25.51 15.26 -1.84
C LYS A 269 25.45 15.62 -0.36
N LEU A 270 24.23 15.81 0.14
CA LEU A 270 23.94 16.05 1.55
C LEU A 270 22.82 15.12 2.01
N LEU A 271 22.85 14.74 3.28
CA LEU A 271 21.77 14.07 3.98
C LEU A 271 20.88 15.11 4.64
N PHE A 272 19.59 14.90 4.67
CA PHE A 272 18.68 15.74 5.43
C PHE A 272 17.64 14.93 6.20
N PHE A 273 17.14 15.56 7.25
CA PHE A 273 15.89 15.18 7.92
C PHE A 273 15.09 16.45 8.18
N ILE A 274 13.88 16.51 7.67
CA ILE A 274 12.92 17.58 7.91
C ILE A 274 11.81 17.08 8.79
N ASN A 275 11.41 17.88 9.76
CA ASN A 275 10.22 17.66 10.58
C ASN A 275 9.40 18.93 10.62
N VAL A 276 8.10 18.80 10.42
CA VAL A 276 7.11 19.87 10.57
C VAL A 276 5.96 19.39 11.47
N ASP A 277 5.60 20.21 12.44
CA ASP A 277 4.43 20.02 13.32
C ASP A 277 3.82 21.39 13.60
N LYS A 278 2.90 21.80 12.77
CA LYS A 278 2.23 23.12 12.81
C LYS A 278 0.78 22.96 13.25
N TYR A 279 0.19 24.04 13.72
CA TYR A 279 -1.25 24.15 14.03
C TYR A 279 -1.78 23.06 14.99
N GLY A 280 -1.05 22.78 16.07
CA GLY A 280 -1.49 21.85 17.11
C GLY A 280 -1.65 20.40 16.63
N LYS A 281 -0.71 19.92 15.80
CA LYS A 281 -0.68 18.59 15.17
C LYS A 281 -1.65 18.38 14.00
N SER A 282 -2.39 19.38 13.57
CA SER A 282 -3.22 19.26 12.36
C SER A 282 -2.40 19.28 11.06
N CYS A 283 -1.13 19.67 11.16
CA CYS A 283 -0.14 19.68 10.08
C CYS A 283 1.14 19.00 10.57
N THR A 284 1.29 17.71 10.34
CA THR A 284 2.49 16.95 10.68
C THR A 284 3.11 16.35 9.43
N GLY A 285 4.41 16.28 9.40
CA GLY A 285 5.16 15.61 8.34
C GLY A 285 6.62 15.44 8.71
N SER A 286 7.22 14.37 8.21
CA SER A 286 8.67 14.18 8.33
C SER A 286 9.21 13.40 7.13
N LEU A 287 10.41 13.77 6.71
CA LEU A 287 11.08 13.09 5.61
C LEU A 287 12.60 13.08 5.87
N ARG A 288 13.20 11.93 5.62
CA ARG A 288 14.65 11.74 5.61
C ARG A 288 15.09 11.31 4.22
N GLY A 289 16.17 11.88 3.72
CA GLY A 289 16.70 11.50 2.41
C GLY A 289 18.06 12.06 2.11
N ASP A 290 18.52 11.73 0.92
CA ASP A 290 19.70 12.30 0.29
C ASP A 290 19.26 13.38 -0.69
N MET A 291 19.95 14.52 -0.69
CA MET A 291 19.75 15.57 -1.69
C MET A 291 21.03 15.80 -2.50
N SER A 292 20.86 16.06 -3.78
CA SER A 292 21.96 16.30 -4.73
C SER A 292 22.00 17.77 -5.15
N GLN A 293 23.19 18.29 -5.32
CA GLN A 293 23.38 19.67 -5.78
C GLN A 293 22.96 19.80 -7.25
N VAL A 294 22.03 20.73 -7.54
CA VAL A 294 21.56 21.05 -8.90
C VAL A 294 22.10 22.40 -9.40
N LYS A 295 22.37 23.33 -8.48
CA LYS A 295 23.00 24.65 -8.73
C LYS A 295 23.84 25.06 -7.52
N PRO A 296 24.71 26.08 -7.60
CA PRO A 296 25.38 26.61 -6.43
C PRO A 296 24.41 26.96 -5.31
N LYS A 297 24.60 26.35 -4.12
CA LYS A 297 23.70 26.49 -2.94
C LYS A 297 22.28 26.01 -3.10
N VAL A 298 21.93 25.30 -4.20
CA VAL A 298 20.61 24.71 -4.41
C VAL A 298 20.76 23.20 -4.54
N PHE A 299 19.99 22.47 -3.71
CA PHE A 299 19.97 21.01 -3.68
C PHE A 299 18.55 20.53 -3.89
N GLN A 300 18.39 19.34 -4.45
CA GLN A 300 17.09 18.70 -4.61
C GLN A 300 17.11 17.29 -4.05
N TYR A 301 16.02 16.95 -3.36
CA TYR A 301 15.60 15.59 -3.11
C TYR A 301 14.66 15.18 -4.24
N ASN A 302 15.03 14.12 -4.92
CA ASN A 302 14.25 13.51 -5.99
C ASN A 302 14.67 12.03 -6.07
N LYS A 303 13.77 11.10 -5.79
CA LYS A 303 13.99 9.67 -5.87
C LYS A 303 13.02 9.05 -6.87
N ALA A 304 13.48 8.08 -7.63
CA ALA A 304 12.68 7.42 -8.66
C ALA A 304 11.44 6.66 -8.12
N ASP A 305 11.48 6.24 -6.86
CA ASP A 305 10.42 5.50 -6.17
C ASP A 305 9.61 6.37 -5.20
N ASP A 306 9.76 7.71 -5.27
CA ASP A 306 9.09 8.66 -4.40
C ASP A 306 8.66 9.88 -5.22
N HIS A 307 7.36 10.16 -5.25
CA HIS A 307 6.81 11.31 -5.98
C HIS A 307 7.13 12.66 -5.32
N CYS A 308 7.70 12.65 -4.11
CA CYS A 308 8.07 13.88 -3.42
C CYS A 308 9.34 14.47 -4.00
N VAL A 309 9.27 15.72 -4.46
CA VAL A 309 10.44 16.50 -4.88
C VAL A 309 10.55 17.76 -4.04
N LEU A 310 11.66 17.89 -3.31
CA LEU A 310 11.96 19.07 -2.48
C LEU A 310 13.17 19.82 -3.03
N GLU A 311 13.07 21.14 -3.12
CA GLU A 311 14.19 22.03 -3.40
C GLU A 311 14.64 22.76 -2.13
N PHE A 312 15.94 22.73 -1.89
CA PHE A 312 16.60 23.32 -0.73
C PHE A 312 17.53 24.44 -1.21
N THR A 313 17.23 25.68 -0.87
CA THR A 313 18.05 26.86 -1.21
C THR A 313 18.76 27.37 0.03
N PHE A 314 20.09 27.27 0.08
CA PHE A 314 20.92 27.72 1.20
C PHE A 314 21.32 29.18 1.05
N SER A 315 21.24 29.89 2.17
CA SER A 315 21.80 31.27 2.32
C SER A 315 22.89 31.32 3.40
N SER A 316 23.45 32.49 3.63
CA SER A 316 24.43 32.67 4.72
C SER A 316 23.83 32.45 6.11
N SER A 317 22.56 32.74 6.28
CA SER A 317 21.86 32.72 7.58
C SER A 317 20.80 31.61 7.73
N GLY A 318 20.48 30.89 6.64
CA GLY A 318 19.37 29.95 6.71
C GLY A 318 19.21 29.05 5.48
N LEU A 319 18.08 28.38 5.46
CA LEU A 319 17.68 27.43 4.46
C LEU A 319 16.20 27.65 4.11
N LYS A 320 15.88 27.78 2.83
CA LYS A 320 14.51 27.79 2.32
C LYS A 320 14.22 26.46 1.65
N VAL A 321 13.06 25.87 1.96
CA VAL A 321 12.55 24.65 1.31
C VAL A 321 11.30 24.97 0.53
N LYS A 322 11.17 24.34 -0.64
CA LYS A 322 10.01 24.40 -1.50
C LYS A 322 9.66 22.99 -1.99
N GLU A 323 8.40 22.62 -1.89
CA GLU A 323 7.85 21.45 -2.57
C GLU A 323 7.69 21.78 -4.06
N LEU A 324 8.30 20.97 -4.92
CA LEU A 324 8.14 21.08 -6.38
C LEU A 324 7.10 20.09 -6.90
N GLU A 325 7.00 18.94 -6.24
CA GLU A 325 6.02 17.90 -6.54
C GLU A 325 5.45 17.33 -5.23
N ALA A 326 4.39 16.54 -5.38
CA ALA A 326 3.54 16.11 -4.28
C ALA A 326 4.24 15.26 -3.22
N CYS A 327 4.29 15.74 -1.99
CA CYS A 327 4.87 15.07 -0.83
C CYS A 327 3.80 14.48 0.12
N GLY A 328 2.61 14.19 -0.38
CA GLY A 328 1.47 13.75 0.43
C GLY A 328 1.67 12.43 1.17
N ASN A 329 2.61 11.58 0.74
CA ASN A 329 3.02 10.36 1.42
C ASN A 329 3.90 10.58 2.65
N HIS A 330 4.46 11.79 2.83
CA HIS A 330 5.37 12.14 3.93
C HIS A 330 4.77 13.16 4.92
N ARG A 331 3.60 13.70 4.61
CA ARG A 331 2.96 14.72 5.43
C ARG A 331 1.43 14.64 5.34
N SER A 332 0.74 15.23 6.30
CA SER A 332 -0.72 15.36 6.24
C SER A 332 -1.14 16.30 5.10
N VAL A 333 -2.36 16.10 4.57
CA VAL A 333 -2.90 16.81 3.38
C VAL A 333 -2.88 18.33 3.53
N ARG A 334 -3.13 18.85 4.72
CA ARG A 334 -3.14 20.29 5.00
C ARG A 334 -1.76 20.87 5.32
N CYS A 335 -0.72 20.09 5.13
CA CYS A 335 0.66 20.45 5.44
C CYS A 335 1.45 20.72 4.17
N SER A 336 2.52 21.51 4.30
CA SER A 336 3.58 21.65 3.31
C SER A 336 4.91 21.69 4.03
N PHE A 337 5.94 21.15 3.40
CA PHE A 337 7.33 21.35 3.82
C PHE A 337 7.87 22.73 3.46
N ASP A 338 7.11 23.53 2.73
CA ASP A 338 7.51 24.92 2.38
C ASP A 338 7.82 25.73 3.62
N GLY A 339 8.92 26.43 3.58
CA GLY A 339 9.31 27.29 4.69
C GLY A 339 10.73 27.81 4.61
N SER A 340 11.00 28.77 5.51
CA SER A 340 12.35 29.32 5.73
C SER A 340 12.79 28.99 7.14
N PHE A 341 14.01 28.51 7.28
CA PHE A 341 14.58 28.00 8.53
C PHE A 341 15.91 28.70 8.80
N SER A 342 16.10 29.17 10.02
CA SER A 342 17.32 29.87 10.43
C SER A 342 18.39 28.88 10.89
N LYS A 343 19.64 29.08 10.47
CA LYS A 343 20.75 28.23 10.89
C LYS A 343 21.04 28.42 12.39
N GLN A 344 21.00 27.33 13.16
CA GLN A 344 21.38 27.37 14.58
C GLN A 344 22.91 27.65 14.74
N LYS A 345 23.23 28.60 15.58
CA LYS A 345 24.64 28.83 15.97
C LYS A 345 25.07 27.67 16.86
N LYS A 346 26.29 27.15 16.63
CA LYS A 346 26.91 26.19 17.56
C LYS A 346 26.98 26.81 18.95
N LYS A 347 26.40 26.20 19.97
CA LYS A 347 26.68 26.61 21.36
C LYS A 347 28.17 26.35 21.61
N SER A 348 28.95 27.40 21.85
CA SER A 348 30.30 27.22 22.37
C SER A 348 30.17 26.50 23.70
N LYS A 349 30.73 25.30 23.83
CA LYS A 349 30.93 24.69 25.13
C LYS A 349 31.86 25.64 25.90
N LYS A 350 31.33 26.28 26.95
CA LYS A 350 32.14 26.89 28.00
C LYS A 350 32.77 25.81 28.85
#